data_bf5b54a95e31c9026ad75f35935e8031
#
_entry.id   bf5b54a95e31c9026ad75f35935e8031
#
_cell.length_a   1.000
_cell.length_b   1.000
_cell.length_c   1.000
_cell.angle_alpha   90.00
_cell.angle_beta   90.00
_cell.angle_gamma   90.00
#
_symmetry.space_group_name_H-M   'P 1'
#
loop_
_entity.id
_entity.type
_entity.pdbx_description
1 polymer ?
#
loop_
_entity_poly.entity_id
_entity_poly.type
_entity_poly.pdbx_seq_one_letter_code
_entity_poly.pdbx_strand_id
1 'polypeptide(L)'
;MSSKNTKKSKMAKRVVLMSLITCVMFIALVVMAIGFIKVKSDNKQNADKVKELNKSKDSYSKELESVNNEKDDLNKKVTELESEKESLADKNAELESVMTAQGIKEKVAADKKIVYLTFDDGPSDLTPQFLDTLDSYGVNATFFVTYQPQHEDIYKDTIARGNSIQIHTASHDYDKVYASEEAYIADFNEIFEYVKNVTGTTPNYFRFPGGSTNSYGKSIVKSIAKDMKTNGYDFVDWNVSVGDGSTKATKESIIAKIQAESEGKNHIVMLAHDSGTKTETLAALPEIIEYYKANGYEFGVIKGNLDVSFAQFIDYEN
;
A
#
# COMPACT_ATOMS: atom_id res chain seq x y z
N MET A 1 12.41 0.95 3.37
CA MET A 1 12.94 -0.26 4.08
C MET A 1 11.84 -1.15 4.68
N SER A 2 10.70 -0.64 5.09
CA SER A 2 9.58 -1.35 5.76
C SER A 2 8.94 -2.46 4.92
N SER A 3 8.66 -2.25 3.64
CA SER A 3 7.94 -3.20 2.76
C SER A 3 8.71 -4.51 2.47
N LYS A 4 10.04 -4.46 2.36
CA LYS A 4 10.87 -5.67 2.13
C LYS A 4 10.88 -6.63 3.33
N ASN A 5 10.78 -6.09 4.55
CA ASN A 5 10.82 -6.91 5.77
C ASN A 5 9.50 -7.66 6.03
N THR A 6 8.34 -7.06 5.72
CA THR A 6 7.03 -7.72 5.84
C THR A 6 6.86 -8.87 4.85
N LYS A 7 7.39 -8.74 3.64
CA LYS A 7 7.34 -9.79 2.61
C LYS A 7 8.22 -11.00 2.98
N LYS A 8 9.43 -10.74 3.52
CA LYS A 8 10.32 -11.81 4.03
C LYS A 8 9.70 -12.56 5.21
N SER A 9 9.03 -11.87 6.14
CA SER A 9 8.36 -12.47 7.31
C SER A 9 7.18 -13.37 6.88
N LYS A 10 6.29 -12.91 5.98
CA LYS A 10 5.16 -13.71 5.48
C LYS A 10 5.62 -14.94 4.70
N MET A 11 6.68 -14.81 3.90
CA MET A 11 7.24 -15.93 3.13
C MET A 11 7.89 -16.99 4.05
N ALA A 12 8.62 -16.57 5.08
CA ALA A 12 9.21 -17.49 6.07
C ALA A 12 8.13 -18.27 6.84
N LYS A 13 7.05 -17.61 7.28
CA LYS A 13 5.90 -18.26 7.95
C LYS A 13 5.22 -19.31 7.05
N ARG A 14 5.05 -19.02 5.76
CA ARG A 14 4.47 -19.98 4.80
C ARG A 14 5.35 -21.19 4.56
N VAL A 15 6.66 -21.01 4.43
CA VAL A 15 7.61 -22.11 4.21
C VAL A 15 7.65 -23.04 5.44
N VAL A 16 7.66 -22.49 6.65
CA VAL A 16 7.64 -23.27 7.90
C VAL A 16 6.31 -24.04 8.05
N LEU A 17 5.18 -23.42 7.75
CA LEU A 17 3.87 -24.08 7.82
C LEU A 17 3.75 -25.24 6.82
N MET A 18 4.20 -25.06 5.58
CA MET A 18 4.20 -26.12 4.57
C MET A 18 5.14 -27.28 4.94
N SER A 19 6.31 -27.00 5.49
CA SER A 19 7.23 -28.03 6.00
C SER A 19 6.62 -28.84 7.16
N LEU A 20 5.87 -28.19 8.04
CA LEU A 20 5.19 -28.85 9.17
C LEU A 20 4.08 -29.79 8.70
N ILE A 21 3.26 -29.39 7.74
CA ILE A 21 2.17 -30.21 7.19
C ILE A 21 2.74 -31.44 6.48
N THR A 22 3.80 -31.30 5.72
CA THR A 22 4.47 -32.45 5.06
C THR A 22 5.08 -33.41 6.07
N CYS A 23 5.69 -32.92 7.15
CA CYS A 23 6.21 -33.76 8.24
C CYS A 23 5.08 -34.50 9.00
N VAL A 24 3.98 -33.87 9.30
CA VAL A 24 2.84 -34.50 9.98
C VAL A 24 2.19 -35.59 9.11
N MET A 25 2.00 -35.32 7.81
CA MET A 25 1.50 -36.34 6.87
C MET A 25 2.45 -37.53 6.73
N PHE A 26 3.75 -37.29 6.75
CA PHE A 26 4.75 -38.33 6.67
C PHE A 26 4.76 -39.21 7.93
N ILE A 27 4.64 -38.64 9.13
CA ILE A 27 4.52 -39.37 10.40
C ILE A 27 3.23 -40.23 10.43
N ALA A 28 2.13 -39.72 9.93
CA ALA A 28 0.86 -40.46 9.83
C ALA A 28 0.98 -41.70 8.91
N LEU A 29 1.73 -41.55 7.79
CA LEU A 29 2.02 -42.68 6.88
C LEU A 29 2.88 -43.75 7.54
N VAL A 30 3.86 -43.37 8.33
CA VAL A 30 4.73 -44.31 9.08
C VAL A 30 3.93 -45.07 10.13
N VAL A 31 3.03 -44.38 10.86
CA VAL A 31 2.17 -45.02 11.87
C VAL A 31 1.16 -46.01 11.25
N MET A 32 0.58 -45.66 10.10
CA MET A 32 -0.30 -46.58 9.36
C MET A 32 0.44 -47.82 8.83
N ALA A 33 1.66 -47.67 8.32
CA ALA A 33 2.47 -48.79 7.87
C ALA A 33 2.81 -49.79 9.01
N ILE A 34 3.08 -49.27 10.22
CA ILE A 34 3.34 -50.12 11.43
C ILE A 34 2.05 -50.88 11.84
N GLY A 35 0.87 -50.26 11.70
CA GLY A 35 -0.42 -50.89 11.96
C GLY A 35 -0.71 -52.08 11.03
N PHE A 36 -0.40 -51.99 9.75
CA PHE A 36 -0.63 -53.03 8.75
C PHE A 36 0.29 -54.27 8.91
N ILE A 37 1.53 -54.08 9.42
CA ILE A 37 2.51 -55.14 9.62
C ILE A 37 2.18 -56.02 10.85
N LYS A 38 1.33 -55.50 11.74
CA LYS A 38 0.91 -56.21 12.97
C LYS A 38 -0.05 -57.40 12.76
N VAL A 39 -0.52 -57.58 11.53
CA VAL A 39 -1.47 -58.62 11.15
C VAL A 39 -0.78 -59.71 10.32
N LYS A 40 -0.33 -60.71 10.99
CA LYS A 40 0.27 -62.00 10.58
C LYS A 40 1.79 -62.06 10.67
N SER A 41 2.18 -62.61 11.77
CA SER A 41 3.48 -63.12 12.10
C SER A 41 3.84 -64.39 11.37
N ASP A 42 5.07 -64.65 11.29
CA ASP A 42 5.84 -65.87 11.07
C ASP A 42 6.78 -65.84 9.84
N ASN A 43 7.09 -64.69 9.30
CA ASN A 43 8.12 -64.63 8.28
C ASN A 43 9.27 -63.71 8.70
N LYS A 44 10.47 -64.28 8.76
CA LYS A 44 11.76 -63.59 9.04
C LYS A 44 11.89 -62.27 8.23
N GLN A 45 11.32 -62.28 7.03
CA GLN A 45 11.30 -61.13 6.11
C GLN A 45 10.46 -59.95 6.65
N ASN A 46 9.42 -60.20 7.48
CA ASN A 46 8.62 -59.16 8.10
C ASN A 46 9.33 -58.52 9.32
N ALA A 47 10.10 -59.34 10.07
CA ALA A 47 10.91 -58.84 11.18
C ALA A 47 12.05 -57.92 10.70
N ASP A 48 12.68 -58.22 9.56
CA ASP A 48 13.73 -57.40 8.96
C ASP A 48 13.14 -56.07 8.42
N LYS A 49 11.95 -56.12 7.80
CA LYS A 49 11.22 -54.91 7.39
C LYS A 49 10.81 -54.03 8.58
N VAL A 50 10.33 -54.61 9.69
CA VAL A 50 10.03 -53.88 10.91
C VAL A 50 11.27 -53.22 11.49
N LYS A 51 12.41 -53.91 11.45
CA LYS A 51 13.67 -53.34 11.93
C LYS A 51 14.15 -52.17 11.06
N GLU A 52 13.99 -52.26 9.74
CA GLU A 52 14.33 -51.21 8.80
C GLU A 52 13.38 -49.99 8.95
N LEU A 53 12.08 -50.25 9.10
CA LEU A 53 11.07 -49.22 9.38
C LEU A 53 11.32 -48.52 10.71
N ASN A 54 11.69 -49.25 11.77
CA ASN A 54 12.04 -48.64 13.06
C ASN A 54 13.31 -47.76 12.93
N LYS A 55 14.32 -48.22 12.19
CA LYS A 55 15.52 -47.42 11.91
C LYS A 55 15.18 -46.13 11.14
N SER A 56 14.29 -46.21 10.15
CA SER A 56 13.80 -45.06 9.40
C SER A 56 12.98 -44.14 10.29
N LYS A 57 12.11 -44.67 11.14
CA LYS A 57 11.35 -43.92 12.13
C LYS A 57 12.25 -43.10 13.07
N ASP A 58 13.34 -43.76 13.58
CA ASP A 58 14.27 -43.07 14.48
C ASP A 58 15.06 -41.97 13.75
N SER A 59 15.37 -42.17 12.46
CA SER A 59 15.98 -41.14 11.61
C SER A 59 15.05 -39.95 11.41
N TYR A 60 13.79 -40.22 11.05
CA TYR A 60 12.78 -39.17 10.85
C TYR A 60 12.40 -38.44 12.15
N SER A 61 12.42 -39.13 13.31
CA SER A 61 12.21 -38.49 14.61
C SER A 61 13.30 -37.45 14.91
N LYS A 62 14.56 -37.75 14.57
CA LYS A 62 15.69 -36.80 14.73
C LYS A 62 15.58 -35.63 13.76
N GLU A 63 15.16 -35.88 12.53
CA GLU A 63 14.95 -34.83 11.53
C GLU A 63 13.81 -33.92 11.94
N LEU A 64 12.70 -34.46 12.47
CA LEU A 64 11.61 -33.73 13.02
C LEU A 64 12.01 -32.82 14.21
N GLU A 65 12.85 -33.35 15.10
CA GLU A 65 13.39 -32.58 16.23
C GLU A 65 14.26 -31.42 15.74
N SER A 66 15.10 -31.63 14.72
CA SER A 66 15.91 -30.58 14.09
C SER A 66 15.03 -29.48 13.46
N VAL A 67 14.00 -29.88 12.70
CA VAL A 67 13.06 -28.94 12.06
C VAL A 67 12.25 -28.16 13.10
N ASN A 68 11.86 -28.78 14.21
CA ASN A 68 11.17 -28.07 15.29
C ASN A 68 12.09 -27.03 15.95
N ASN A 69 13.37 -27.38 16.19
CA ASN A 69 14.33 -26.42 16.74
C ASN A 69 14.57 -25.23 15.80
N GLU A 70 14.73 -25.47 14.49
CA GLU A 70 14.84 -24.40 13.49
C GLU A 70 13.59 -23.51 13.45
N LYS A 71 12.41 -24.12 13.59
CA LYS A 71 11.15 -23.38 13.68
C LYS A 71 11.11 -22.47 14.90
N ASP A 72 11.52 -22.97 16.06
CA ASP A 72 11.51 -22.19 17.29
C ASP A 72 12.51 -21.02 17.22
N ASP A 73 13.69 -21.24 16.62
CA ASP A 73 14.66 -20.17 16.36
C ASP A 73 14.12 -19.11 15.38
N LEU A 74 13.42 -19.56 14.32
CA LEU A 74 12.79 -18.65 13.37
C LEU A 74 11.64 -17.85 14.01
N ASN A 75 10.83 -18.47 14.85
CA ASN A 75 9.77 -17.78 15.58
C ASN A 75 10.36 -16.71 16.53
N LYS A 76 11.46 -17.03 17.21
CA LYS A 76 12.17 -16.07 18.06
C LYS A 76 12.67 -14.87 17.24
N LYS A 77 13.30 -15.12 16.09
CA LYS A 77 13.74 -14.04 15.18
C LYS A 77 12.59 -13.19 14.65
N VAL A 78 11.45 -13.81 14.36
CA VAL A 78 10.23 -13.09 13.95
C VAL A 78 9.78 -12.13 15.04
N THR A 79 9.72 -12.60 16.29
CA THR A 79 9.32 -11.76 17.44
C THR A 79 10.32 -10.60 17.67
N GLU A 80 11.61 -10.86 17.56
CA GLU A 80 12.65 -9.83 17.69
C GLU A 80 12.51 -8.77 16.58
N LEU A 81 12.28 -9.19 15.32
CA LEU A 81 12.07 -8.27 14.19
C LEU A 81 10.76 -7.48 14.27
N GLU A 82 9.70 -8.07 14.81
CA GLU A 82 8.43 -7.37 15.07
C GLU A 82 8.63 -6.28 16.13
N SER A 83 9.36 -6.56 17.21
CA SER A 83 9.69 -5.57 18.24
C SER A 83 10.60 -4.45 17.72
N GLU A 84 11.62 -4.79 16.91
CA GLU A 84 12.49 -3.78 16.28
C GLU A 84 11.70 -2.89 15.30
N LYS A 85 10.78 -3.47 14.54
CA LYS A 85 9.87 -2.74 13.64
C LYS A 85 9.00 -1.75 14.40
N GLU A 86 8.43 -2.15 15.54
CA GLU A 86 7.61 -1.27 16.39
C GLU A 86 8.44 -0.11 16.94
N SER A 87 9.64 -0.40 17.48
CA SER A 87 10.57 0.63 17.95
C SER A 87 11.00 1.62 16.85
N LEU A 88 11.19 1.15 15.61
CA LEU A 88 11.51 2.00 14.46
C LEU A 88 10.31 2.85 14.04
N ALA A 89 9.09 2.33 14.14
CA ALA A 89 7.88 3.09 13.87
C ALA A 89 7.70 4.24 14.86
N ASP A 90 7.94 3.99 16.14
CA ASP A 90 7.89 5.03 17.18
C ASP A 90 8.92 6.14 16.95
N LYS A 91 10.17 5.77 16.63
CA LYS A 91 11.22 6.74 16.31
C LYS A 91 10.92 7.55 15.05
N ASN A 92 10.32 6.93 14.04
CA ASN A 92 9.91 7.64 12.84
C ASN A 92 8.79 8.63 13.14
N ALA A 93 7.81 8.26 13.98
CA ALA A 93 6.72 9.15 14.38
C ALA A 93 7.27 10.35 15.20
N GLU A 94 8.23 10.11 16.09
CA GLU A 94 8.90 11.19 16.83
C GLU A 94 9.67 12.13 15.89
N LEU A 95 10.43 11.58 14.93
CA LEU A 95 11.16 12.36 13.94
C LEU A 95 10.22 13.18 13.03
N GLU A 96 9.14 12.60 12.55
CA GLU A 96 8.11 13.31 11.77
C GLU A 96 7.50 14.45 12.58
N SER A 97 7.25 14.25 13.88
CA SER A 97 6.75 15.29 14.78
C SER A 97 7.74 16.45 14.92
N VAL A 98 9.03 16.15 15.10
CA VAL A 98 10.09 17.17 15.18
C VAL A 98 10.25 17.92 13.86
N MET A 99 10.24 17.22 12.73
CA MET A 99 10.33 17.84 11.40
C MET A 99 9.13 18.75 11.14
N THR A 100 7.93 18.32 11.52
CA THR A 100 6.70 19.14 11.43
C THR A 100 6.80 20.41 12.26
N ALA A 101 7.23 20.28 13.52
CA ALA A 101 7.41 21.41 14.43
C ALA A 101 8.47 22.43 13.95
N GLN A 102 9.46 21.98 13.16
CA GLN A 102 10.51 22.80 12.58
C GLN A 102 10.22 23.25 11.14
N GLY A 103 9.09 22.85 10.56
CA GLY A 103 8.76 23.14 9.16
C GLY A 103 9.72 22.48 8.14
N ILE A 104 10.45 21.44 8.56
CA ILE A 104 11.40 20.74 7.69
C ILE A 104 10.62 19.72 6.86
N LYS A 105 10.72 19.85 5.54
CA LYS A 105 10.15 18.87 4.60
C LYS A 105 11.19 17.83 4.19
N GLU A 106 10.74 16.58 4.09
CA GLU A 106 11.54 15.50 3.56
C GLU A 106 11.69 15.65 2.05
N LYS A 107 12.92 15.90 1.60
CA LYS A 107 13.24 15.98 0.16
C LYS A 107 13.71 14.63 -0.36
N VAL A 108 13.11 14.18 -1.44
CA VAL A 108 13.63 13.04 -2.19
C VAL A 108 14.93 13.46 -2.89
N ALA A 109 15.97 12.62 -2.82
CA ALA A 109 17.22 12.89 -3.51
C ALA A 109 16.99 13.01 -5.03
N ALA A 110 17.58 14.03 -5.67
CA ALA A 110 17.30 14.41 -7.05
C ALA A 110 17.62 13.31 -8.09
N ASP A 111 18.54 12.41 -7.77
CA ASP A 111 18.93 11.26 -8.60
C ASP A 111 18.07 10.02 -8.37
N LYS A 112 17.22 10.02 -7.34
CA LYS A 112 16.33 8.91 -7.00
C LYS A 112 15.08 8.95 -7.87
N LYS A 113 14.78 7.85 -8.56
CA LYS A 113 13.51 7.71 -9.28
C LYS A 113 12.41 7.23 -8.34
N ILE A 114 11.39 8.05 -8.13
CA ILE A 114 10.24 7.70 -7.30
C ILE A 114 8.94 8.11 -7.98
N VAL A 115 7.95 7.21 -7.91
CA VAL A 115 6.58 7.48 -8.36
C VAL A 115 5.61 7.35 -7.20
N TYR A 116 4.75 8.35 -7.06
CA TYR A 116 3.58 8.34 -6.20
C TYR A 116 2.36 8.09 -7.07
N LEU A 117 1.81 6.87 -7.03
CA LEU A 117 0.53 6.57 -7.65
C LEU A 117 -0.56 7.24 -6.84
N THR A 118 -1.37 8.08 -7.47
CA THR A 118 -2.47 8.77 -6.77
C THR A 118 -3.79 8.56 -7.49
N PHE A 119 -4.84 8.34 -6.69
CA PHE A 119 -6.20 8.10 -7.17
C PHE A 119 -7.15 9.09 -6.52
N ASP A 120 -7.95 9.79 -7.33
CA ASP A 120 -8.93 10.78 -6.89
C ASP A 120 -10.36 10.23 -6.99
N ASP A 121 -11.30 10.88 -6.30
CA ASP A 121 -12.78 10.69 -6.36
C ASP A 121 -13.31 9.43 -5.65
N GLY A 122 -12.47 8.54 -5.18
CA GLY A 122 -12.88 7.38 -4.40
C GLY A 122 -13.25 7.69 -2.94
N PRO A 123 -13.56 6.65 -2.14
CA PRO A 123 -13.66 5.26 -2.56
C PRO A 123 -14.94 4.94 -3.34
N SER A 124 -14.89 3.88 -4.14
CA SER A 124 -16.02 3.35 -4.90
C SER A 124 -16.06 1.82 -4.83
N ASP A 125 -17.07 1.19 -5.44
CA ASP A 125 -17.14 -0.28 -5.59
C ASP A 125 -15.95 -0.89 -6.35
N LEU A 126 -15.18 -0.07 -7.10
CA LEU A 126 -13.97 -0.51 -7.79
C LEU A 126 -12.72 -0.42 -6.90
N THR A 127 -12.70 0.43 -5.89
CA THR A 127 -11.51 0.66 -5.04
C THR A 127 -10.93 -0.63 -4.46
N PRO A 128 -11.71 -1.62 -3.98
CA PRO A 128 -11.14 -2.90 -3.52
C PRO A 128 -10.28 -3.61 -4.56
N GLN A 129 -10.66 -3.55 -5.85
CA GLN A 129 -9.91 -4.18 -6.94
C GLN A 129 -8.60 -3.43 -7.25
N PHE A 130 -8.59 -2.10 -7.08
CA PHE A 130 -7.35 -1.32 -7.11
C PHE A 130 -6.43 -1.74 -5.97
N LEU A 131 -6.94 -1.87 -4.74
CA LEU A 131 -6.17 -2.33 -3.58
C LEU A 131 -5.61 -3.75 -3.78
N ASP A 132 -6.41 -4.68 -4.29
CA ASP A 132 -5.97 -6.05 -4.60
C ASP A 132 -4.85 -6.06 -5.65
N THR A 133 -4.95 -5.21 -6.66
CA THR A 133 -3.91 -5.06 -7.67
C THR A 133 -2.62 -4.52 -7.06
N LEU A 134 -2.69 -3.44 -6.28
CA LEU A 134 -1.53 -2.85 -5.61
C LEU A 134 -0.83 -3.87 -4.69
N ASP A 135 -1.60 -4.63 -3.91
CA ASP A 135 -1.09 -5.69 -3.03
C ASP A 135 -0.39 -6.80 -3.80
N SER A 136 -0.96 -7.22 -4.94
CA SER A 136 -0.40 -8.28 -5.79
C SER A 136 1.00 -7.92 -6.32
N TYR A 137 1.24 -6.64 -6.54
CA TYR A 137 2.52 -6.10 -6.96
C TYR A 137 3.42 -5.64 -5.80
N GLY A 138 2.91 -5.65 -4.55
CA GLY A 138 3.63 -5.20 -3.36
C GLY A 138 3.98 -3.72 -3.39
N VAL A 139 3.10 -2.88 -3.92
CA VAL A 139 3.23 -1.43 -3.98
C VAL A 139 2.07 -0.77 -3.24
N ASN A 140 2.29 0.47 -2.78
CA ASN A 140 1.26 1.26 -2.13
C ASN A 140 1.00 2.55 -2.92
N ALA A 141 -0.17 3.15 -2.71
CA ALA A 141 -0.63 4.35 -3.38
C ALA A 141 -1.21 5.36 -2.39
N THR A 142 -1.54 6.56 -2.89
CA THR A 142 -2.26 7.60 -2.15
C THR A 142 -3.62 7.82 -2.78
N PHE A 143 -4.66 7.83 -1.96
CA PHE A 143 -6.03 8.06 -2.36
C PHE A 143 -6.49 9.43 -1.84
N PHE A 144 -6.84 10.34 -2.77
CA PHE A 144 -7.47 11.61 -2.46
C PHE A 144 -8.98 11.42 -2.49
N VAL A 145 -9.57 11.29 -1.31
CA VAL A 145 -10.92 10.76 -1.16
C VAL A 145 -11.99 11.84 -1.12
N THR A 146 -13.20 11.47 -1.52
CA THR A 146 -14.44 12.23 -1.37
C THR A 146 -15.30 11.63 -0.25
N TYR A 147 -16.42 12.26 0.13
CA TYR A 147 -17.30 11.80 1.20
C TYR A 147 -18.23 10.68 0.71
N GLN A 148 -17.90 9.44 1.05
CA GLN A 148 -18.62 8.23 0.60
C GLN A 148 -18.94 7.33 1.83
N PRO A 149 -19.86 7.74 2.72
CA PRO A 149 -20.10 7.03 3.99
C PRO A 149 -20.60 5.59 3.82
N GLN A 150 -21.20 5.25 2.67
CA GLN A 150 -21.59 3.88 2.33
C GLN A 150 -20.40 2.94 2.10
N HIS A 151 -19.20 3.48 1.94
CA HIS A 151 -17.94 2.74 1.71
C HIS A 151 -16.98 2.83 2.91
N GLU A 152 -17.50 3.01 4.13
CA GLU A 152 -16.69 3.15 5.35
C GLU A 152 -15.63 2.06 5.51
N ASP A 153 -15.98 0.82 5.22
CA ASP A 153 -15.05 -0.31 5.32
C ASP A 153 -13.89 -0.20 4.33
N ILE A 154 -14.09 0.44 3.18
CA ILE A 154 -13.04 0.63 2.17
C ILE A 154 -12.00 1.65 2.64
N TYR A 155 -12.40 2.72 3.34
CA TYR A 155 -11.43 3.64 3.95
C TYR A 155 -10.52 2.92 4.95
N LYS A 156 -11.10 2.08 5.82
CA LYS A 156 -10.35 1.27 6.79
C LYS A 156 -9.41 0.29 6.12
N ASP A 157 -9.89 -0.42 5.10
CA ASP A 157 -9.13 -1.41 4.34
C ASP A 157 -7.96 -0.75 3.59
N THR A 158 -8.17 0.44 3.01
CA THR A 158 -7.13 1.23 2.33
C THR A 158 -5.95 1.50 3.27
N ILE A 159 -6.21 1.96 4.49
CA ILE A 159 -5.17 2.21 5.50
C ILE A 159 -4.55 0.90 6.00
N ALA A 160 -5.36 -0.13 6.28
CA ALA A 160 -4.88 -1.42 6.80
C ALA A 160 -3.89 -2.11 5.83
N ARG A 161 -4.05 -1.90 4.53
CA ARG A 161 -3.13 -2.40 3.49
C ARG A 161 -1.89 -1.52 3.27
N GLY A 162 -1.71 -0.45 4.06
CA GLY A 162 -0.51 0.41 4.02
C GLY A 162 -0.55 1.54 3.00
N ASN A 163 -1.70 1.78 2.37
CA ASN A 163 -1.91 2.95 1.51
C ASN A 163 -2.10 4.22 2.33
N SER A 164 -2.00 5.39 1.69
CA SER A 164 -2.28 6.69 2.31
C SER A 164 -3.63 7.20 1.86
N ILE A 165 -4.40 7.78 2.78
CA ILE A 165 -5.59 8.55 2.48
C ILE A 165 -5.28 10.03 2.71
N GLN A 166 -5.62 10.86 1.72
CA GLN A 166 -5.53 12.30 1.74
C GLN A 166 -6.86 12.91 1.27
N ILE A 167 -7.03 14.21 1.41
CA ILE A 167 -8.32 14.85 1.20
C ILE A 167 -8.45 15.37 -0.23
N HIS A 168 -9.56 15.01 -0.90
CA HIS A 168 -9.97 15.71 -2.13
C HIS A 168 -10.99 16.80 -1.79
N THR A 169 -12.24 16.45 -1.65
CA THR A 169 -13.35 17.32 -1.16
C THR A 169 -14.48 16.40 -0.66
N ALA A 170 -15.40 16.93 0.12
CA ALA A 170 -16.58 16.17 0.50
C ALA A 170 -17.53 15.98 -0.69
N SER A 171 -17.91 17.09 -1.33
CA SER A 171 -18.99 17.09 -2.33
C SER A 171 -18.54 16.87 -3.77
N HIS A 172 -17.30 17.22 -4.12
CA HIS A 172 -16.80 17.31 -5.50
C HIS A 172 -17.69 18.15 -6.44
N ASP A 173 -18.46 19.08 -5.88
CA ASP A 173 -19.30 20.02 -6.60
C ASP A 173 -18.55 21.35 -6.78
N TYR A 174 -18.10 21.63 -8.00
CA TYR A 174 -17.27 22.80 -8.30
C TYR A 174 -17.94 24.11 -7.97
N ASP A 175 -19.26 24.25 -8.21
CA ASP A 175 -20.00 25.46 -7.92
C ASP A 175 -20.14 25.67 -6.40
N LYS A 176 -20.24 24.61 -5.63
CA LYS A 176 -20.28 24.66 -4.16
C LYS A 176 -18.88 24.88 -3.57
N VAL A 177 -17.91 24.04 -3.96
CA VAL A 177 -16.55 24.03 -3.40
C VAL A 177 -15.83 25.36 -3.66
N TYR A 178 -15.99 25.95 -4.85
CA TYR A 178 -15.32 27.18 -5.23
C TYR A 178 -16.20 28.44 -5.11
N ALA A 179 -17.34 28.37 -4.40
CA ALA A 179 -18.21 29.53 -4.17
C ALA A 179 -17.52 30.62 -3.32
N SER A 180 -16.71 30.23 -2.33
CA SER A 180 -15.85 31.09 -1.51
C SER A 180 -14.76 30.28 -0.80
N GLU A 181 -13.81 30.95 -0.15
CA GLU A 181 -12.78 30.30 0.69
C GLU A 181 -13.42 29.54 1.85
N GLU A 182 -14.41 30.13 2.52
CA GLU A 182 -15.15 29.53 3.62
C GLU A 182 -15.91 28.27 3.17
N ALA A 183 -16.48 28.29 1.95
CA ALA A 183 -17.17 27.14 1.37
C ALA A 183 -16.19 25.99 1.12
N TYR A 184 -14.99 26.28 0.58
CA TYR A 184 -13.93 25.28 0.40
C TYR A 184 -13.50 24.67 1.73
N ILE A 185 -13.21 25.50 2.72
CA ILE A 185 -12.76 25.04 4.05
C ILE A 185 -13.85 24.22 4.74
N ALA A 186 -15.12 24.59 4.62
CA ALA A 186 -16.23 23.83 5.18
C ALA A 186 -16.35 22.44 4.54
N ASP A 187 -16.27 22.36 3.22
CA ASP A 187 -16.31 21.10 2.45
C ASP A 187 -15.08 20.22 2.78
N PHE A 188 -13.89 20.80 2.87
CA PHE A 188 -12.68 20.11 3.31
C PHE A 188 -12.83 19.55 4.73
N ASN A 189 -13.30 20.34 5.68
CA ASN A 189 -13.43 19.90 7.08
C ASN A 189 -14.45 18.76 7.24
N GLU A 190 -15.51 18.72 6.43
CA GLU A 190 -16.51 17.66 6.45
C GLU A 190 -15.86 16.29 6.18
N ILE A 191 -15.09 16.17 5.10
CA ILE A 191 -14.43 14.91 4.75
C ILE A 191 -13.22 14.63 5.67
N PHE A 192 -12.49 15.66 6.09
CA PHE A 192 -11.36 15.52 7.00
C PHE A 192 -11.76 14.87 8.33
N GLU A 193 -12.79 15.39 8.98
CA GLU A 193 -13.28 14.85 10.24
C GLU A 193 -13.88 13.45 10.05
N TYR A 194 -14.53 13.20 8.93
CA TYR A 194 -15.02 11.85 8.60
C TYR A 194 -13.87 10.85 8.48
N VAL A 195 -12.83 11.13 7.67
CA VAL A 195 -11.66 10.25 7.49
C VAL A 195 -10.97 10.00 8.82
N LYS A 196 -10.73 11.04 9.61
CA LYS A 196 -10.12 10.94 10.93
C LYS A 196 -10.90 10.04 11.87
N ASN A 197 -12.22 10.19 11.92
CA ASN A 197 -13.08 9.38 12.79
C ASN A 197 -13.14 7.91 12.35
N VAL A 198 -13.16 7.65 11.05
CA VAL A 198 -13.29 6.30 10.49
C VAL A 198 -11.97 5.53 10.54
N THR A 199 -10.86 6.19 10.22
CA THR A 199 -9.56 5.53 10.03
C THR A 199 -8.57 5.74 11.18
N GLY A 200 -8.80 6.74 12.04
CA GLY A 200 -7.85 7.17 13.07
C GLY A 200 -6.62 7.89 12.51
N THR A 201 -6.53 8.12 11.20
CA THR A 201 -5.42 8.85 10.57
C THR A 201 -5.73 10.34 10.47
N THR A 202 -4.69 11.17 10.38
CA THR A 202 -4.83 12.62 10.21
C THR A 202 -4.19 13.01 8.89
N PRO A 203 -4.99 13.14 7.79
CA PRO A 203 -4.49 13.61 6.50
C PRO A 203 -3.91 15.03 6.62
N ASN A 204 -2.81 15.28 5.94
CA ASN A 204 -2.18 16.59 5.94
C ASN A 204 -1.87 17.12 4.53
N TYR A 205 -2.28 16.36 3.51
CA TYR A 205 -2.30 16.81 2.12
C TYR A 205 -3.73 16.87 1.59
N PHE A 206 -3.90 17.70 0.58
CA PHE A 206 -5.15 17.77 -0.16
C PHE A 206 -4.89 18.01 -1.64
N ARG A 207 -5.89 17.75 -2.46
CA ARG A 207 -5.86 18.06 -3.88
C ARG A 207 -7.09 18.84 -4.27
N PHE A 208 -6.89 19.96 -4.95
CA PHE A 208 -7.98 20.75 -5.48
C PHE A 208 -8.71 20.00 -6.60
N PRO A 209 -10.06 19.95 -6.61
CA PRO A 209 -10.82 19.47 -7.76
C PRO A 209 -10.41 20.19 -9.04
N GLY A 210 -9.95 19.41 -10.04
CA GLY A 210 -9.42 19.94 -11.28
C GLY A 210 -8.03 20.60 -11.18
N GLY A 211 -7.34 20.42 -10.04
CA GLY A 211 -6.01 20.97 -9.77
C GLY A 211 -6.02 22.44 -9.36
N SER A 212 -4.88 22.92 -8.89
CA SER A 212 -4.72 24.30 -8.39
C SER A 212 -4.82 25.39 -9.47
N THR A 213 -4.83 25.03 -10.74
CA THR A 213 -5.00 25.96 -11.89
C THR A 213 -6.37 25.88 -12.55
N ASN A 214 -7.34 25.17 -11.94
CA ASN A 214 -8.69 25.06 -12.48
C ASN A 214 -9.36 26.44 -12.68
N SER A 215 -10.29 26.54 -13.64
CA SER A 215 -10.93 27.79 -13.97
C SER A 215 -11.97 28.26 -12.95
N TYR A 216 -12.58 27.37 -12.19
CA TYR A 216 -13.60 27.66 -11.18
C TYR A 216 -13.01 28.39 -9.96
N GLY A 217 -11.91 27.85 -9.42
CA GLY A 217 -11.24 28.37 -8.23
C GLY A 217 -10.22 29.49 -8.49
N LYS A 218 -10.00 29.89 -9.74
CA LYS A 218 -8.89 30.76 -10.16
C LYS A 218 -8.67 32.01 -9.28
N SER A 219 -9.73 32.59 -8.72
CA SER A 219 -9.64 33.82 -7.89
C SER A 219 -9.30 33.53 -6.42
N ILE A 220 -9.54 32.33 -5.93
CA ILE A 220 -9.46 32.00 -4.50
C ILE A 220 -8.48 30.85 -4.16
N VAL A 221 -8.07 30.03 -5.13
CA VAL A 221 -7.18 28.88 -4.89
C VAL A 221 -5.87 29.29 -4.21
N LYS A 222 -5.28 30.42 -4.62
CA LYS A 222 -4.01 30.90 -4.04
C LYS A 222 -4.18 31.31 -2.57
N SER A 223 -5.28 31.96 -2.24
CA SER A 223 -5.62 32.35 -0.87
C SER A 223 -5.90 31.10 -0.02
N ILE A 224 -6.71 30.15 -0.53
CA ILE A 224 -6.98 28.88 0.13
C ILE A 224 -5.68 28.13 0.40
N ALA A 225 -4.79 27.99 -0.60
CA ALA A 225 -3.52 27.28 -0.44
C ALA A 225 -2.67 27.89 0.67
N LYS A 226 -2.61 29.22 0.76
CA LYS A 226 -1.88 29.95 1.79
C LYS A 226 -2.48 29.75 3.19
N ASP A 227 -3.81 29.84 3.31
CA ASP A 227 -4.50 29.63 4.58
C ASP A 227 -4.36 28.19 5.07
N MET A 228 -4.61 27.23 4.20
CA MET A 228 -4.45 25.81 4.49
C MET A 228 -3.01 25.46 4.92
N LYS A 229 -2.01 26.06 4.28
CA LYS A 229 -0.60 25.90 4.65
C LYS A 229 -0.31 26.41 6.06
N THR A 230 -0.87 27.56 6.42
CA THR A 230 -0.74 28.15 7.76
C THR A 230 -1.34 27.22 8.83
N ASN A 231 -2.35 26.45 8.46
CA ASN A 231 -3.02 25.46 9.31
C ASN A 231 -2.38 24.06 9.25
N GLY A 232 -1.22 23.91 8.62
CA GLY A 232 -0.45 22.66 8.60
C GLY A 232 -0.81 21.69 7.47
N TYR A 233 -1.63 22.12 6.51
CA TYR A 233 -1.98 21.32 5.33
C TYR A 233 -1.19 21.78 4.11
N ASP A 234 -0.85 20.88 3.20
CA ASP A 234 -0.24 21.22 1.92
C ASP A 234 -1.04 20.61 0.76
N PHE A 235 -1.04 21.26 -0.39
CA PHE A 235 -1.69 20.69 -1.56
C PHE A 235 -0.68 20.03 -2.49
N VAL A 236 -1.17 19.10 -3.30
CA VAL A 236 -0.39 18.49 -4.36
C VAL A 236 -1.23 18.32 -5.62
N ASP A 237 -0.72 18.83 -6.73
CA ASP A 237 -1.25 18.54 -8.05
C ASP A 237 -0.64 17.22 -8.59
N TRP A 238 -0.22 17.21 -9.82
CA TRP A 238 0.43 16.08 -10.47
C TRP A 238 1.38 16.56 -11.56
N ASN A 239 2.32 15.75 -11.97
CA ASN A 239 3.16 16.04 -13.13
C ASN A 239 3.11 14.98 -14.22
N VAL A 240 2.32 13.92 -14.00
CA VAL A 240 1.94 12.89 -14.97
C VAL A 240 0.46 12.57 -14.79
N SER A 241 -0.31 12.48 -15.86
CA SER A 241 -1.73 12.10 -15.81
C SER A 241 -2.01 10.91 -16.71
N VAL A 242 -2.82 9.95 -16.23
CA VAL A 242 -3.27 8.83 -17.07
C VAL A 242 -4.30 9.27 -18.12
N GLY A 243 -4.92 10.43 -17.95
CA GLY A 243 -5.90 10.98 -18.89
C GLY A 243 -7.29 10.33 -18.83
N ASP A 244 -7.60 9.64 -17.75
CA ASP A 244 -8.86 8.94 -17.51
C ASP A 244 -10.02 9.84 -17.09
N GLY A 245 -9.81 11.14 -16.95
CA GLY A 245 -10.88 12.15 -16.86
C GLY A 245 -11.77 12.17 -18.10
N SER A 246 -11.27 11.69 -19.25
CA SER A 246 -12.05 11.53 -20.48
C SER A 246 -12.82 10.22 -20.47
N THR A 247 -14.10 10.28 -20.91
CA THR A 247 -14.93 9.07 -21.15
C THR A 247 -14.46 8.23 -22.34
N LYS A 248 -13.48 8.70 -23.09
CA LYS A 248 -12.87 8.00 -24.24
C LYS A 248 -11.53 7.34 -23.89
N ALA A 249 -11.10 7.42 -22.64
CA ALA A 249 -9.87 6.77 -22.23
C ALA A 249 -10.00 5.25 -22.38
N THR A 250 -8.99 4.64 -22.98
CA THR A 250 -8.82 3.17 -23.07
C THR A 250 -7.53 2.79 -22.36
N LYS A 251 -7.40 1.53 -21.98
CA LYS A 251 -6.17 1.00 -21.39
C LYS A 251 -4.93 1.39 -22.22
N GLU A 252 -4.98 1.23 -23.55
CA GLU A 252 -3.86 1.52 -24.45
C GLU A 252 -3.52 3.01 -24.46
N SER A 253 -4.53 3.89 -24.46
CA SER A 253 -4.30 5.34 -24.41
C SER A 253 -3.72 5.80 -23.08
N ILE A 254 -4.12 5.17 -21.98
CA ILE A 254 -3.58 5.39 -20.64
C ILE A 254 -2.09 5.03 -20.61
N ILE A 255 -1.72 3.82 -21.08
CA ILE A 255 -0.33 3.35 -21.10
C ILE A 255 0.55 4.26 -21.98
N ALA A 256 0.08 4.58 -23.18
CA ALA A 256 0.82 5.46 -24.09
C ALA A 256 1.08 6.85 -23.44
N LYS A 257 0.08 7.39 -22.74
CA LYS A 257 0.20 8.68 -22.07
C LYS A 257 1.18 8.63 -20.89
N ILE A 258 1.13 7.59 -20.06
CA ILE A 258 2.08 7.37 -18.98
C ILE A 258 3.52 7.31 -19.51
N GLN A 259 3.76 6.56 -20.57
CA GLN A 259 5.10 6.45 -21.17
C GLN A 259 5.60 7.80 -21.65
N ALA A 260 4.76 8.55 -22.38
CA ALA A 260 5.13 9.85 -22.93
C ALA A 260 5.36 10.92 -21.85
N GLU A 261 4.50 10.98 -20.83
CA GLU A 261 4.59 12.03 -19.81
C GLU A 261 5.63 11.74 -18.73
N SER A 262 6.05 10.48 -18.55
CA SER A 262 7.06 10.11 -17.55
C SER A 262 8.50 10.30 -18.05
N GLU A 263 8.70 10.49 -19.35
CA GLU A 263 10.02 10.62 -19.93
C GLU A 263 10.82 11.77 -19.27
N GLY A 264 12.05 11.50 -18.87
CA GLY A 264 12.96 12.47 -18.28
C GLY A 264 12.64 12.91 -16.84
N LYS A 265 11.61 12.37 -16.20
CA LYS A 265 11.24 12.71 -14.81
C LYS A 265 11.80 11.67 -13.83
N ASN A 266 12.42 12.15 -12.76
CA ASN A 266 12.83 11.29 -11.64
C ASN A 266 11.75 11.22 -10.55
N HIS A 267 11.05 12.31 -10.29
CA HIS A 267 10.00 12.39 -9.29
C HIS A 267 8.64 12.56 -9.99
N ILE A 268 7.72 11.64 -9.74
CA ILE A 268 6.41 11.61 -10.39
C ILE A 268 5.31 11.55 -9.35
N VAL A 269 4.35 12.46 -9.46
CA VAL A 269 3.01 12.32 -8.90
C VAL A 269 2.07 12.01 -10.08
N MET A 270 1.54 10.80 -10.12
CA MET A 270 0.67 10.32 -11.19
C MET A 270 -0.79 10.50 -10.79
N LEU A 271 -1.55 11.29 -11.55
CA LEU A 271 -2.98 11.40 -11.41
C LEU A 271 -3.72 10.30 -12.15
N ALA A 272 -4.57 9.59 -11.42
CA ALA A 272 -5.59 8.68 -11.91
C ALA A 272 -6.85 8.82 -11.02
N HIS A 273 -7.91 8.08 -11.34
CA HIS A 273 -9.12 8.05 -10.54
C HIS A 273 -9.54 6.59 -10.27
N ASP A 274 -10.18 6.36 -9.11
CA ASP A 274 -10.74 5.06 -8.72
C ASP A 274 -12.26 5.08 -8.52
N SER A 275 -12.92 6.14 -9.03
CA SER A 275 -14.39 6.21 -9.04
C SER A 275 -15.02 5.09 -9.85
N GLY A 276 -16.31 4.78 -9.61
CA GLY A 276 -16.98 3.58 -10.10
C GLY A 276 -17.05 3.35 -11.63
N THR A 277 -16.59 4.31 -12.44
CA THR A 277 -16.56 4.22 -13.90
C THR A 277 -15.16 3.96 -14.49
N LYS A 278 -14.13 3.84 -13.65
CA LYS A 278 -12.71 3.80 -14.06
C LYS A 278 -12.18 2.38 -14.33
N THR A 279 -12.94 1.56 -14.99
CA THR A 279 -12.58 0.17 -15.33
C THR A 279 -11.35 0.07 -16.25
N GLU A 280 -11.16 1.04 -17.15
CA GLU A 280 -9.99 1.09 -18.04
C GLU A 280 -8.71 1.45 -17.24
N THR A 281 -8.83 2.32 -16.25
CA THR A 281 -7.74 2.66 -15.35
C THR A 281 -7.34 1.44 -14.52
N LEU A 282 -8.32 0.73 -13.96
CA LEU A 282 -8.08 -0.52 -13.24
C LEU A 282 -7.41 -1.57 -14.15
N ALA A 283 -7.88 -1.74 -15.38
CA ALA A 283 -7.30 -2.67 -16.34
C ALA A 283 -5.87 -2.29 -16.77
N ALA A 284 -5.52 -1.00 -16.74
CA ALA A 284 -4.18 -0.50 -17.07
C ALA A 284 -3.20 -0.57 -15.87
N LEU A 285 -3.69 -0.60 -14.63
CA LEU A 285 -2.86 -0.48 -13.43
C LEU A 285 -1.72 -1.51 -13.33
N PRO A 286 -1.91 -2.79 -13.66
CA PRO A 286 -0.81 -3.76 -13.71
C PRO A 286 0.33 -3.31 -14.60
N GLU A 287 0.03 -2.89 -15.81
CA GLU A 287 1.03 -2.50 -16.82
C GLU A 287 1.70 -1.16 -16.46
N ILE A 288 0.98 -0.24 -15.83
CA ILE A 288 1.55 1.00 -15.25
C ILE A 288 2.60 0.66 -14.19
N ILE A 289 2.28 -0.24 -13.26
CA ILE A 289 3.20 -0.65 -12.20
C ILE A 289 4.44 -1.34 -12.80
N GLU A 290 4.24 -2.24 -13.75
CA GLU A 290 5.34 -2.93 -14.46
C GLU A 290 6.23 -1.94 -15.21
N TYR A 291 5.65 -0.96 -15.89
CA TYR A 291 6.41 0.09 -16.58
C TYR A 291 7.31 0.86 -15.62
N TYR A 292 6.80 1.33 -14.50
CA TYR A 292 7.61 2.08 -13.53
C TYR A 292 8.68 1.21 -12.87
N LYS A 293 8.36 -0.06 -12.54
CA LYS A 293 9.36 -1.01 -12.01
C LYS A 293 10.48 -1.27 -13.02
N ALA A 294 10.15 -1.50 -14.28
CA ALA A 294 11.11 -1.75 -15.35
C ALA A 294 12.03 -0.54 -15.62
N ASN A 295 11.54 0.68 -15.37
CA ASN A 295 12.30 1.92 -15.50
C ASN A 295 13.02 2.35 -14.22
N GLY A 296 13.05 1.49 -13.18
CA GLY A 296 13.83 1.68 -11.97
C GLY A 296 13.20 2.65 -10.95
N TYR A 297 11.88 2.91 -11.03
CA TYR A 297 11.21 3.72 -10.02
C TYR A 297 10.91 2.91 -8.75
N GLU A 298 11.10 3.56 -7.62
CA GLU A 298 10.54 3.14 -6.34
C GLU A 298 9.12 3.71 -6.20
N PHE A 299 8.27 3.03 -5.42
CA PHE A 299 6.90 3.48 -5.17
C PHE A 299 6.79 4.09 -3.79
N GLY A 300 6.30 5.32 -3.73
CA GLY A 300 6.06 6.05 -2.49
C GLY A 300 4.57 6.33 -2.24
N VAL A 301 4.27 6.79 -1.02
CA VAL A 301 2.97 7.33 -0.65
C VAL A 301 3.15 8.76 -0.15
N ILE A 302 2.17 9.63 -0.43
CA ILE A 302 2.18 11.02 0.03
C ILE A 302 1.61 11.05 1.45
N LYS A 303 2.47 11.40 2.42
CA LYS A 303 2.10 11.55 3.83
C LYS A 303 3.21 12.27 4.60
N GLY A 304 2.94 12.66 5.84
CA GLY A 304 3.94 13.28 6.72
C GLY A 304 4.42 14.63 6.17
N ASN A 305 5.72 14.88 6.18
CA ASN A 305 6.34 16.14 5.74
C ASN A 305 7.02 16.06 4.37
N LEU A 306 6.49 15.28 3.45
CA LEU A 306 7.07 15.12 2.12
C LEU A 306 7.08 16.46 1.36
N ASP A 307 8.20 16.81 0.71
CA ASP A 307 8.26 17.93 -0.22
C ASP A 307 7.64 17.51 -1.57
N VAL A 308 6.45 18.04 -1.86
CA VAL A 308 5.71 17.79 -3.11
C VAL A 308 5.72 18.99 -4.06
N SER A 309 6.57 19.98 -3.81
CA SER A 309 6.65 21.21 -4.60
C SER A 309 6.90 20.98 -6.10
N PHE A 310 7.56 19.87 -6.45
CA PHE A 310 7.79 19.45 -7.84
C PHE A 310 6.50 19.08 -8.60
N ALA A 311 5.38 18.92 -7.90
CA ALA A 311 4.06 18.59 -8.44
C ALA A 311 2.98 19.59 -8.02
N GLN A 312 3.34 20.86 -7.78
CA GLN A 312 2.43 21.97 -7.54
C GLN A 312 2.42 22.91 -8.75
N PHE A 313 1.23 23.25 -9.28
CA PHE A 313 1.11 24.11 -10.46
C PHE A 313 1.20 25.58 -10.15
N ILE A 314 0.95 25.97 -8.90
CA ILE A 314 1.03 27.35 -8.46
C ILE A 314 2.07 27.51 -7.36
N ASP A 315 2.78 28.62 -7.39
CA ASP A 315 3.57 29.12 -6.28
C ASP A 315 2.68 30.06 -5.46
N TYR A 316 2.38 29.67 -4.23
CA TYR A 316 1.53 30.44 -3.32
C TYR A 316 2.32 31.27 -2.30
N GLU A 317 3.64 31.13 -2.29
CA GLU A 317 4.55 31.88 -1.40
C GLU A 317 4.92 33.26 -1.98
N ASN A 318 4.78 33.44 -3.31
CA ASN A 318 5.08 34.67 -4.03
C ASN A 318 3.80 35.43 -4.41
#